data_c6b76fbf5d818811c145611573df90c9
#
_entry.id   c6b76fbf5d818811c145611573df90c9
#
_cell.length_a   1.000
_cell.length_b   1.000
_cell.length_c   1.000
_cell.angle_alpha   90.00
_cell.angle_beta   90.00
_cell.angle_gamma   90.00
#
_symmetry.space_group_name_H-M   'P 1'
#
loop_
_entity.id
_entity.type
_entity.pdbx_description
1 polymer ?
#
loop_
_entity_poly.entity_id
_entity_poly.type
_entity_poly.pdbx_seq_one_letter_code
_entity_poly.pdbx_strand_id
1 'polypeptide(L)'
;SMQYILLDSWEAGMQNWTDKMIDEFTIRRGYDPSPYLPCLAGRVIGNSDISDRFLWDFRRTLADMFAENHYKAITEYLHDQGIKTYSEASGVSLEILEDVLLCKKYVDIPMGEFWRGIMHPDLMYYQDVRGAASASHIYGKNIVATESFTGGGFDSPQALKETGDYWFTQGVNRIIFHTSAHQPLDTKPGNTMVGTHINRNITSAEQAAPFMNYLSRHSYMLQQGLFVADLVYLLNEGAPSTVPIWGSGLSPAPPEGYDYDYINADALLDRVSVAGSKL
;
A
#
# COMPACT_ATOMS: atom_id res chain seq x y z
N SER A 1 1.60 11.69 -24.10
CA SER A 1 0.29 11.34 -23.53
C SER A 1 0.47 10.89 -22.08
N MET A 2 -0.49 11.18 -21.23
CA MET A 2 -0.51 10.71 -19.85
C MET A 2 -0.65 9.18 -19.86
N GLN A 3 0.18 8.48 -19.09
CA GLN A 3 0.20 7.01 -19.04
C GLN A 3 -0.27 6.47 -17.70
N TYR A 4 -0.11 7.25 -16.64
CA TYR A 4 -0.42 6.84 -15.27
C TYR A 4 -1.09 7.97 -14.50
N ILE A 5 -1.96 7.59 -13.56
CA ILE A 5 -2.46 8.45 -12.49
C ILE A 5 -2.06 7.85 -11.15
N LEU A 6 -1.53 8.69 -10.27
CA LEU A 6 -1.28 8.36 -8.87
C LEU A 6 -2.57 8.54 -8.08
N LEU A 7 -2.91 7.52 -7.33
CA LEU A 7 -3.84 7.58 -6.22
C LEU A 7 -3.00 7.46 -4.95
N ASP A 8 -2.80 8.56 -4.30
CA ASP A 8 -2.02 8.66 -3.06
C ASP A 8 -2.66 7.87 -1.92
N SER A 9 -2.09 7.89 -0.73
CA SER A 9 -2.69 7.26 0.44
C SER A 9 -4.09 7.82 0.72
N TRP A 10 -4.96 6.96 1.25
CA TRP A 10 -6.27 7.40 1.71
C TRP A 10 -6.12 8.18 3.01
N GLU A 11 -6.34 9.49 2.98
CA GLU A 11 -6.21 10.38 4.13
C GLU A 11 -7.50 11.14 4.49
N ALA A 12 -8.62 10.69 3.93
CA ALA A 12 -9.93 11.32 4.17
C ALA A 12 -10.61 10.83 5.48
N GLY A 13 -9.92 10.01 6.26
CA GLY A 13 -10.47 9.42 7.47
C GLY A 13 -11.47 8.30 7.21
N MET A 14 -12.11 7.82 8.29
CA MET A 14 -13.05 6.73 8.24
C MET A 14 -14.31 7.10 7.46
N GLN A 15 -14.61 6.35 6.40
CA GLN A 15 -15.88 6.41 5.69
C GLN A 15 -16.67 5.13 6.01
N ASN A 16 -17.84 5.26 6.62
CA ASN A 16 -18.57 4.13 7.16
C ASN A 16 -20.04 4.06 6.75
N TRP A 17 -20.50 4.96 5.88
CA TRP A 17 -21.86 4.96 5.41
C TRP A 17 -22.02 5.54 3.99
N THR A 18 -23.01 5.04 3.27
CA THR A 18 -23.50 5.55 1.99
C THR A 18 -25.00 5.27 1.88
N ASP A 19 -25.70 6.02 1.04
CA ASP A 19 -27.13 5.80 0.79
C ASP A 19 -27.45 4.39 0.26
N LYS A 20 -26.45 3.70 -0.32
CA LYS A 20 -26.54 2.34 -0.82
C LYS A 20 -26.11 1.26 0.18
N MET A 21 -25.78 1.63 1.42
CA MET A 21 -25.17 0.70 2.38
C MET A 21 -26.05 -0.56 2.62
N ILE A 22 -27.36 -0.40 2.73
CA ILE A 22 -28.26 -1.52 2.98
C ILE A 22 -28.23 -2.51 1.80
N ASP A 23 -28.27 -1.99 0.59
CA ASP A 23 -28.26 -2.82 -0.63
C ASP A 23 -26.90 -3.52 -0.79
N GLU A 24 -25.80 -2.79 -0.63
CA GLU A 24 -24.44 -3.32 -0.73
C GLU A 24 -24.20 -4.41 0.32
N PHE A 25 -24.60 -4.16 1.56
CA PHE A 25 -24.49 -5.16 2.62
C PHE A 25 -25.32 -6.40 2.29
N THR A 26 -26.59 -6.22 1.90
CA THR A 26 -27.50 -7.33 1.61
C THR A 26 -26.96 -8.19 0.47
N ILE A 27 -26.45 -7.57 -0.59
CA ILE A 27 -25.84 -8.28 -1.72
C ILE A 27 -24.63 -9.09 -1.28
N ARG A 28 -23.77 -8.51 -0.45
CA ARG A 28 -22.49 -9.12 -0.05
C ARG A 28 -22.63 -10.15 1.07
N ARG A 29 -23.57 -9.95 1.99
CA ARG A 29 -23.70 -10.79 3.22
C ARG A 29 -24.93 -11.69 3.19
N GLY A 30 -25.90 -11.44 2.29
CA GLY A 30 -27.05 -12.31 2.09
C GLY A 30 -28.19 -12.09 3.10
N TYR A 31 -28.18 -11.02 3.88
CA TYR A 31 -29.26 -10.68 4.80
C TYR A 31 -29.43 -9.16 4.97
N ASP A 32 -30.62 -8.72 5.42
CA ASP A 32 -30.92 -7.31 5.69
C ASP A 32 -30.22 -6.84 6.99
N PRO A 33 -29.35 -5.83 6.93
CA PRO A 33 -28.66 -5.30 8.11
C PRO A 33 -29.55 -4.43 9.00
N SER A 34 -30.71 -3.98 8.53
CA SER A 34 -31.54 -2.96 9.20
C SER A 34 -31.88 -3.28 10.66
N PRO A 35 -32.24 -4.52 11.03
CA PRO A 35 -32.52 -4.86 12.43
C PRO A 35 -31.31 -4.75 13.34
N TYR A 36 -30.08 -4.81 12.81
CA TYR A 36 -28.82 -4.86 13.53
C TYR A 36 -28.10 -3.50 13.59
N LEU A 37 -28.56 -2.49 12.87
CA LEU A 37 -27.93 -1.17 12.84
C LEU A 37 -27.70 -0.55 14.24
N PRO A 38 -28.57 -0.79 15.25
CA PRO A 38 -28.29 -0.28 16.60
C PRO A 38 -26.97 -0.82 17.22
N CYS A 39 -26.41 -1.93 16.69
CA CYS A 39 -25.10 -2.43 17.13
C CYS A 39 -23.98 -1.43 16.82
N LEU A 40 -24.09 -0.64 15.75
CA LEU A 40 -23.14 0.42 15.41
C LEU A 40 -23.09 1.53 16.48
N ALA A 41 -24.16 1.67 17.25
CA ALA A 41 -24.24 2.58 18.40
C ALA A 41 -23.99 1.86 19.75
N GLY A 42 -23.36 0.68 19.74
CA GLY A 42 -23.01 -0.08 20.93
C GLY A 42 -24.17 -0.82 21.61
N ARG A 43 -25.31 -1.03 20.90
CA ARG A 43 -26.42 -1.81 21.43
C ARG A 43 -26.27 -3.29 21.11
N VAL A 44 -26.64 -4.15 22.04
CA VAL A 44 -26.69 -5.60 21.82
C VAL A 44 -28.06 -5.97 21.26
N ILE A 45 -28.08 -6.62 20.11
CA ILE A 45 -29.30 -7.13 19.46
C ILE A 45 -29.29 -8.66 19.53
N GLY A 46 -30.33 -9.24 20.12
CA GLY A 46 -30.40 -10.66 20.39
C GLY A 46 -29.43 -11.07 21.53
N ASN A 47 -28.18 -11.26 21.19
CA ASN A 47 -27.09 -11.52 22.13
C ASN A 47 -25.77 -10.97 21.61
N SER A 48 -24.70 -11.09 22.40
CA SER A 48 -23.37 -10.58 22.00
C SER A 48 -22.83 -11.27 20.76
N ASP A 49 -22.97 -12.59 20.64
CA ASP A 49 -22.47 -13.35 19.49
C ASP A 49 -23.10 -12.88 18.16
N ILE A 50 -24.44 -12.70 18.14
CA ILE A 50 -25.15 -12.17 16.98
C ILE A 50 -24.67 -10.75 16.64
N SER A 51 -24.53 -9.90 17.66
CA SER A 51 -24.10 -8.52 17.46
C SER A 51 -22.66 -8.43 16.96
N ASP A 52 -21.76 -9.26 17.48
CA ASP A 52 -20.35 -9.30 17.07
C ASP A 52 -20.21 -9.82 15.64
N ARG A 53 -20.98 -10.82 15.23
CA ARG A 53 -21.02 -11.30 13.84
C ARG A 53 -21.51 -10.23 12.88
N PHE A 54 -22.57 -9.51 13.23
CA PHE A 54 -23.04 -8.38 12.42
C PHE A 54 -21.94 -7.30 12.30
N LEU A 55 -21.28 -6.93 13.40
CA LEU A 55 -20.22 -5.93 13.37
C LEU A 55 -19.02 -6.39 12.53
N TRP A 56 -18.70 -7.68 12.54
CA TRP A 56 -17.70 -8.27 11.66
C TRP A 56 -18.10 -8.15 10.19
N ASP A 57 -19.33 -8.56 9.85
CA ASP A 57 -19.88 -8.47 8.50
C ASP A 57 -19.95 -7.03 8.00
N PHE A 58 -20.31 -6.09 8.87
CA PHE A 58 -20.39 -4.68 8.53
C PHE A 58 -19.00 -4.11 8.19
N ARG A 59 -18.01 -4.38 9.03
CA ARG A 59 -16.62 -3.95 8.77
C ARG A 59 -16.06 -4.59 7.49
N ARG A 60 -16.31 -5.88 7.29
CA ARG A 60 -15.87 -6.57 6.06
C ARG A 60 -16.57 -6.00 4.82
N THR A 61 -17.84 -5.63 4.92
CA THR A 61 -18.55 -4.97 3.82
C THR A 61 -17.90 -3.65 3.44
N LEU A 62 -17.51 -2.84 4.43
CA LEU A 62 -16.77 -1.60 4.17
C LEU A 62 -15.45 -1.86 3.47
N ALA A 63 -14.67 -2.85 3.91
CA ALA A 63 -13.41 -3.21 3.28
C ALA A 63 -13.58 -3.66 1.82
N ASP A 64 -14.59 -4.49 1.54
CA ASP A 64 -14.90 -4.91 0.18
C ASP A 64 -15.29 -3.71 -0.70
N MET A 65 -16.09 -2.78 -0.15
CA MET A 65 -16.50 -1.57 -0.88
C MET A 65 -15.31 -0.63 -1.15
N PHE A 66 -14.39 -0.47 -0.21
CA PHE A 66 -13.16 0.28 -0.47
C PHE A 66 -12.38 -0.31 -1.64
N ALA A 67 -12.17 -1.60 -1.63
CA ALA A 67 -11.42 -2.27 -2.67
C ALA A 67 -12.13 -2.19 -4.03
N GLU A 68 -13.43 -2.47 -4.08
CA GLU A 68 -14.16 -2.61 -5.34
C GLU A 68 -14.75 -1.29 -5.85
N ASN A 69 -15.38 -0.50 -4.96
CA ASN A 69 -16.10 0.70 -5.38
C ASN A 69 -15.19 1.95 -5.44
N HIS A 70 -13.95 1.85 -4.94
CA HIS A 70 -12.95 2.90 -5.07
C HIS A 70 -11.81 2.45 -5.99
N TYR A 71 -10.87 1.61 -5.52
CA TYR A 71 -9.66 1.30 -6.28
C TYR A 71 -9.94 0.55 -7.58
N LYS A 72 -10.78 -0.49 -7.55
CA LYS A 72 -11.17 -1.21 -8.75
C LYS A 72 -11.93 -0.31 -9.73
N ALA A 73 -12.95 0.39 -9.26
CA ALA A 73 -13.78 1.22 -10.12
C ALA A 73 -12.99 2.34 -10.82
N ILE A 74 -12.08 3.01 -10.10
CA ILE A 74 -11.20 4.03 -10.68
C ILE A 74 -10.26 3.41 -11.69
N THR A 75 -9.64 2.28 -11.36
CA THR A 75 -8.69 1.60 -12.27
C THR A 75 -9.37 1.14 -13.54
N GLU A 76 -10.54 0.52 -13.47
CA GLU A 76 -11.31 0.11 -14.64
C GLU A 76 -11.70 1.30 -15.52
N TYR A 77 -12.20 2.38 -14.91
CA TYR A 77 -12.50 3.62 -15.65
C TYR A 77 -11.30 4.19 -16.38
N LEU A 78 -10.13 4.21 -15.74
CA LEU A 78 -8.89 4.73 -16.33
C LEU A 78 -8.34 3.80 -17.42
N HIS A 79 -8.50 2.48 -17.28
CA HIS A 79 -8.15 1.52 -18.32
C HIS A 79 -8.93 1.75 -19.59
N ASP A 80 -10.20 2.09 -19.52
CA ASP A 80 -11.03 2.47 -20.69
C ASP A 80 -10.47 3.71 -21.42
N GLN A 81 -9.69 4.53 -20.74
CA GLN A 81 -8.98 5.68 -21.33
C GLN A 81 -7.53 5.37 -21.71
N GLY A 82 -7.09 4.13 -21.59
CA GLY A 82 -5.71 3.72 -21.83
C GLY A 82 -4.70 4.22 -20.80
N ILE A 83 -5.17 4.54 -19.58
CA ILE A 83 -4.37 5.06 -18.47
C ILE A 83 -4.28 4.00 -17.38
N LYS A 84 -3.12 3.84 -16.79
CA LYS A 84 -2.84 2.93 -15.66
C LYS A 84 -2.83 3.68 -14.33
N THR A 85 -2.97 2.92 -13.25
CA THR A 85 -2.95 3.44 -11.88
C THR A 85 -1.72 2.96 -11.12
N TYR A 86 -1.24 3.79 -10.19
CA TYR A 86 -0.41 3.35 -9.08
C TYR A 86 -0.88 4.00 -7.79
N SER A 87 -0.80 3.27 -6.68
CA SER A 87 -1.41 3.71 -5.42
C SER A 87 -0.79 3.04 -4.20
N GLU A 88 -0.72 3.81 -3.14
CA GLU A 88 -0.44 3.34 -1.80
C GLU A 88 -1.62 2.63 -1.14
N ALA A 89 -2.81 2.81 -1.70
CA ALA A 89 -4.06 2.34 -1.12
C ALA A 89 -4.30 3.00 0.25
N SER A 90 -4.39 2.23 1.33
CA SER A 90 -4.58 2.81 2.67
C SER A 90 -3.38 3.63 3.15
N GLY A 91 -2.18 3.38 2.64
CA GLY A 91 -0.97 3.99 3.19
C GLY A 91 -0.66 3.54 4.62
N VAL A 92 0.15 4.32 5.33
CA VAL A 92 0.62 4.00 6.69
C VAL A 92 -0.14 4.71 7.80
N SER A 93 -0.89 5.74 7.50
CA SER A 93 -1.27 6.74 8.50
C SER A 93 -2.64 6.53 9.12
N LEU A 94 -3.44 5.52 8.70
CA LEU A 94 -4.86 5.68 8.93
C LEU A 94 -5.57 4.46 9.50
N GLU A 95 -6.43 4.75 10.45
CA GLU A 95 -7.43 3.86 11.00
C GLU A 95 -8.57 3.66 10.00
N ILE A 96 -8.33 2.89 8.95
CA ILE A 96 -9.31 2.61 7.89
C ILE A 96 -9.73 1.16 7.95
N LEU A 97 -11.01 0.91 7.68
CA LEU A 97 -11.56 -0.45 7.59
C LEU A 97 -11.30 -1.01 6.18
N GLU A 98 -10.05 -1.30 5.87
CA GLU A 98 -9.64 -1.86 4.58
C GLU A 98 -9.09 -3.28 4.69
N ASP A 99 -9.11 -3.98 3.55
CA ASP A 99 -8.18 -5.06 3.23
C ASP A 99 -7.10 -4.50 2.31
N VAL A 100 -5.95 -4.19 2.88
CA VAL A 100 -4.88 -3.47 2.18
C VAL A 100 -4.34 -4.23 0.97
N LEU A 101 -4.21 -5.55 1.05
CA LEU A 101 -3.74 -6.36 -0.08
C LEU A 101 -4.80 -6.43 -1.18
N LEU A 102 -6.09 -6.47 -0.82
CA LEU A 102 -7.18 -6.45 -1.79
C LEU A 102 -7.27 -5.09 -2.50
N CYS A 103 -7.08 -3.98 -1.79
CA CYS A 103 -7.00 -2.66 -2.41
C CYS A 103 -5.83 -2.58 -3.39
N LYS A 104 -4.63 -3.03 -2.97
CA LYS A 104 -3.43 -3.08 -3.81
C LYS A 104 -3.55 -4.08 -5.00
N LYS A 105 -4.44 -5.09 -4.91
CA LYS A 105 -4.79 -5.98 -6.04
C LYS A 105 -5.31 -5.23 -7.25
N TYR A 106 -6.14 -4.24 -7.04
CA TYR A 106 -6.88 -3.58 -8.11
C TYR A 106 -6.10 -2.47 -8.83
N VAL A 107 -5.03 -1.94 -8.26
CA VAL A 107 -4.18 -0.95 -8.92
C VAL A 107 -3.12 -1.62 -9.77
N ASP A 108 -2.65 -0.99 -10.84
CA ASP A 108 -1.63 -1.60 -11.72
C ASP A 108 -0.27 -1.72 -11.03
N ILE A 109 0.10 -0.71 -10.24
CA ILE A 109 1.36 -0.66 -9.51
C ILE A 109 1.07 -0.42 -8.03
N PRO A 110 1.18 -1.46 -7.19
CA PRO A 110 1.14 -1.29 -5.74
C PRO A 110 2.30 -0.42 -5.26
N MET A 111 1.98 0.48 -4.35
CA MET A 111 2.94 1.35 -3.69
C MET A 111 2.92 1.17 -2.19
N GLY A 112 4.05 1.50 -1.59
CA GLY A 112 4.18 1.85 -0.19
C GLY A 112 4.91 3.19 -0.09
N GLU A 113 5.31 3.55 1.11
CA GLU A 113 5.95 4.83 1.40
C GLU A 113 7.12 4.61 2.34
N PHE A 114 8.20 5.42 2.17
CA PHE A 114 9.26 5.49 3.17
C PHE A 114 9.80 6.91 3.33
N TRP A 115 10.14 7.20 4.56
CA TRP A 115 10.58 8.54 4.96
C TRP A 115 12.09 8.63 5.12
N ARG A 116 12.60 9.84 4.95
CA ARG A 116 13.93 10.26 5.32
C ARG A 116 13.90 10.87 6.72
N GLY A 117 14.93 10.64 7.52
CA GLY A 117 15.01 11.18 8.89
C GLY A 117 14.32 10.35 9.96
N ILE A 118 13.61 9.30 9.61
CA ILE A 118 13.13 8.28 10.54
C ILE A 118 14.18 7.18 10.61
N MET A 119 14.48 6.69 11.81
CA MET A 119 15.46 5.61 11.98
C MET A 119 14.96 4.33 11.30
N HIS A 120 15.83 3.71 10.53
CA HIS A 120 15.55 2.43 9.88
C HIS A 120 16.05 1.25 10.73
N PRO A 121 15.34 0.13 10.68
CA PRO A 121 14.01 -0.02 10.08
C PRO A 121 12.92 0.58 10.99
N ASP A 122 12.13 1.49 10.44
CA ASP A 122 10.88 1.90 11.06
C ASP A 122 9.81 0.86 10.74
N LEU A 123 9.18 0.30 11.77
CA LEU A 123 8.27 -0.83 11.60
C LEU A 123 7.06 -0.49 10.71
N MET A 124 6.54 0.74 10.83
CA MET A 124 5.37 1.17 10.08
C MET A 124 5.65 1.19 8.57
N TYR A 125 6.65 1.94 8.14
CA TYR A 125 7.02 2.04 6.73
C TYR A 125 7.61 0.73 6.20
N TYR A 126 8.37 0.02 7.02
CA TYR A 126 8.87 -1.30 6.66
C TYR A 126 7.73 -2.24 6.28
N GLN A 127 6.70 -2.33 7.11
CA GLN A 127 5.58 -3.22 6.86
C GLN A 127 4.71 -2.76 5.69
N ASP A 128 4.53 -1.45 5.48
CA ASP A 128 3.80 -0.95 4.32
C ASP A 128 4.52 -1.27 3.01
N VAL A 129 5.82 -1.05 2.94
CA VAL A 129 6.64 -1.42 1.78
C VAL A 129 6.59 -2.93 1.52
N ARG A 130 6.70 -3.75 2.57
CA ARG A 130 6.57 -5.21 2.46
C ARG A 130 5.15 -5.63 2.01
N GLY A 131 4.13 -4.91 2.43
CA GLY A 131 2.75 -5.10 1.96
C GLY A 131 2.60 -4.81 0.47
N ALA A 132 3.19 -3.72 -0.02
CA ALA A 132 3.20 -3.40 -1.45
C ALA A 132 3.98 -4.43 -2.28
N ALA A 133 5.14 -4.89 -1.77
CA ALA A 133 5.92 -5.94 -2.39
C ALA A 133 5.12 -7.25 -2.47
N SER A 134 4.54 -7.68 -1.35
CA SER A 134 3.72 -8.89 -1.30
C SER A 134 2.51 -8.82 -2.22
N ALA A 135 1.78 -7.70 -2.25
CA ALA A 135 0.67 -7.52 -3.20
C ALA A 135 1.13 -7.63 -4.66
N SER A 136 2.31 -7.10 -4.97
CA SER A 136 2.87 -7.25 -6.32
C SER A 136 3.20 -8.72 -6.64
N HIS A 137 3.83 -9.43 -5.74
CA HIS A 137 4.24 -10.82 -5.94
C HIS A 137 3.03 -11.74 -6.08
N ILE A 138 2.11 -11.73 -5.12
CA ILE A 138 0.96 -12.64 -5.09
C ILE A 138 -0.06 -12.39 -6.20
N TYR A 139 -0.16 -11.16 -6.70
CA TYR A 139 -1.04 -10.82 -7.82
C TYR A 139 -0.31 -10.74 -9.18
N GLY A 140 0.94 -11.18 -9.24
CA GLY A 140 1.70 -11.34 -10.48
C GLY A 140 2.08 -10.02 -11.15
N LYS A 141 2.39 -8.99 -10.35
CA LYS A 141 2.85 -7.68 -10.81
C LYS A 141 4.36 -7.56 -10.69
N ASN A 142 4.98 -6.86 -11.63
CA ASN A 142 6.44 -6.74 -11.69
C ASN A 142 6.99 -5.50 -10.97
N ILE A 143 6.13 -4.53 -10.67
CA ILE A 143 6.57 -3.24 -10.15
C ILE A 143 6.11 -3.08 -8.71
N VAL A 144 7.06 -2.78 -7.85
CA VAL A 144 6.85 -2.34 -6.47
C VAL A 144 7.36 -0.92 -6.37
N ALA A 145 6.44 0.04 -6.31
CA ALA A 145 6.79 1.44 -6.20
C ALA A 145 6.74 1.91 -4.74
N THR A 146 7.38 3.03 -4.47
CA THR A 146 7.24 3.73 -3.20
C THR A 146 7.22 5.23 -3.41
N GLU A 147 6.39 5.94 -2.64
CA GLU A 147 6.68 7.31 -2.30
C GLU A 147 7.99 7.29 -1.50
N SER A 148 8.94 8.11 -1.91
CA SER A 148 10.32 7.88 -1.51
C SER A 148 11.00 9.12 -0.98
N PHE A 149 11.70 8.95 0.15
CA PHE A 149 12.49 10.01 0.80
C PHE A 149 11.64 11.13 1.40
N THR A 150 10.38 10.89 1.69
CA THR A 150 9.48 11.83 2.35
C THR A 150 10.06 12.31 3.69
N GLY A 151 9.76 13.53 4.09
CA GLY A 151 10.23 14.10 5.37
C GLY A 151 11.71 14.48 5.41
N GLY A 152 12.43 14.30 4.33
CA GLY A 152 13.83 14.73 4.21
C GLY A 152 13.98 16.23 3.97
N GLY A 153 15.23 16.68 3.84
CA GLY A 153 15.59 18.07 3.56
C GLY A 153 16.51 18.17 2.34
N PHE A 154 17.62 18.90 2.51
CA PHE A 154 18.67 19.02 1.50
C PHE A 154 19.70 17.89 1.64
N ASP A 155 19.23 16.66 1.49
CA ASP A 155 20.07 15.48 1.63
C ASP A 155 21.06 15.33 0.46
N SER A 156 22.24 14.81 0.77
CA SER A 156 23.23 14.49 -0.27
C SER A 156 22.83 13.24 -1.04
N PRO A 157 23.24 13.10 -2.32
CA PRO A 157 23.03 11.87 -3.07
C PRO A 157 23.57 10.61 -2.37
N GLN A 158 24.64 10.71 -1.58
CA GLN A 158 25.16 9.60 -0.78
C GLN A 158 24.15 9.18 0.30
N ALA A 159 23.62 10.12 1.06
CA ALA A 159 22.63 9.84 2.11
C ALA A 159 21.34 9.24 1.54
N LEU A 160 20.88 9.76 0.39
CA LEU A 160 19.74 9.20 -0.32
C LEU A 160 20.04 7.78 -0.84
N LYS A 161 21.25 7.55 -1.34
CA LYS A 161 21.67 6.21 -1.77
C LYS A 161 21.63 5.19 -0.62
N GLU A 162 22.22 5.52 0.52
CA GLU A 162 22.23 4.64 1.71
C GLU A 162 20.81 4.26 2.14
N THR A 163 19.88 5.23 2.14
CA THR A 163 18.45 4.97 2.42
C THR A 163 17.81 4.12 1.32
N GLY A 164 18.00 4.47 0.06
CA GLY A 164 17.42 3.76 -1.07
C GLY A 164 17.90 2.32 -1.19
N ASP A 165 19.18 2.05 -0.90
CA ASP A 165 19.75 0.69 -0.91
C ASP A 165 19.03 -0.22 0.08
N TYR A 166 18.73 0.28 1.27
CA TYR A 166 17.95 -0.49 2.25
C TYR A 166 16.56 -0.86 1.68
N TRP A 167 15.85 0.09 1.11
CA TRP A 167 14.51 -0.17 0.60
C TRP A 167 14.49 -1.05 -0.65
N PHE A 168 15.53 -1.01 -1.48
CA PHE A 168 15.71 -1.98 -2.56
C PHE A 168 15.79 -3.41 -2.01
N THR A 169 16.41 -3.63 -0.85
CA THR A 169 16.45 -4.98 -0.22
C THR A 169 15.09 -5.41 0.32
N GLN A 170 14.13 -4.48 0.49
CA GLN A 170 12.78 -4.78 0.96
C GLN A 170 11.77 -5.02 -0.18
N GLY A 171 12.26 -5.11 -1.42
CA GLY A 171 11.46 -5.41 -2.60
C GLY A 171 11.10 -4.21 -3.46
N VAL A 172 11.45 -2.99 -3.06
CA VAL A 172 11.24 -1.80 -3.90
C VAL A 172 12.03 -1.93 -5.19
N ASN A 173 11.40 -1.62 -6.32
CA ASN A 173 12.06 -1.59 -7.60
C ASN A 173 11.65 -0.38 -8.47
N ARG A 174 10.93 0.58 -7.89
CA ARG A 174 10.61 1.87 -8.51
C ARG A 174 10.55 2.97 -7.44
N ILE A 175 11.41 3.95 -7.59
CA ILE A 175 11.47 5.14 -6.73
C ILE A 175 10.58 6.23 -7.34
N ILE A 176 9.70 6.81 -6.53
CA ILE A 176 8.90 7.99 -6.85
C ILE A 176 9.24 9.04 -5.80
N PHE A 177 9.96 10.08 -6.21
CA PHE A 177 10.47 11.06 -5.27
C PHE A 177 9.35 11.92 -4.66
N HIS A 178 9.30 11.99 -3.37
CA HIS A 178 8.59 13.02 -2.64
C HIS A 178 9.62 13.99 -2.03
N THR A 179 9.89 15.20 -2.61
CA THR A 179 9.18 15.63 -3.81
C THR A 179 10.01 16.67 -4.59
N SER A 180 9.62 16.89 -5.81
CA SER A 180 10.10 17.99 -6.63
C SER A 180 9.03 19.05 -6.76
N ALA A 181 9.15 20.14 -5.99
CA ALA A 181 8.15 21.19 -6.01
C ALA A 181 8.06 21.87 -7.38
N HIS A 182 6.85 22.25 -7.78
CA HIS A 182 6.63 23.08 -8.96
C HIS A 182 7.30 24.44 -8.78
N GLN A 183 8.17 24.82 -9.71
CA GLN A 183 8.99 26.02 -9.64
C GLN A 183 8.87 26.85 -10.91
N PRO A 184 7.76 27.59 -11.08
CA PRO A 184 7.50 28.35 -12.31
C PRO A 184 8.39 29.59 -12.46
N LEU A 185 8.97 30.09 -11.35
CA LEU A 185 9.78 31.31 -11.34
C LEU A 185 11.23 30.99 -11.03
N ASP A 186 12.13 31.58 -11.79
CA ASP A 186 13.58 31.43 -11.58
C ASP A 186 14.09 32.20 -10.35
N THR A 187 13.39 33.28 -9.98
CA THR A 187 13.80 34.19 -8.90
C THR A 187 13.24 33.82 -7.51
N LYS A 188 12.25 32.96 -7.46
CA LYS A 188 11.63 32.48 -6.22
C LYS A 188 11.43 30.98 -6.30
N PRO A 189 12.43 30.20 -5.86
CA PRO A 189 12.26 28.75 -5.77
C PRO A 189 11.07 28.41 -4.90
N GLY A 190 10.25 27.44 -5.35
CA GLY A 190 9.18 26.88 -4.55
C GLY A 190 9.75 26.05 -3.38
N ASN A 191 8.96 25.88 -2.36
CA ASN A 191 9.25 24.99 -1.27
C ASN A 191 8.60 23.61 -1.52
N THR A 192 9.26 22.57 -1.06
CA THR A 192 8.62 21.29 -0.84
C THR A 192 7.95 21.29 0.52
N MET A 193 6.81 20.63 0.60
CA MET A 193 6.16 20.30 1.85
C MET A 193 6.38 18.82 2.14
N VAL A 194 6.87 18.50 3.35
CA VAL A 194 7.04 17.11 3.82
C VAL A 194 7.86 16.24 2.85
N GLY A 195 8.94 16.76 2.29
CA GLY A 195 9.72 15.98 1.32
C GLY A 195 11.18 16.36 1.21
N THR A 196 11.94 15.47 0.59
CA THR A 196 13.31 15.74 0.20
C THR A 196 13.34 16.72 -0.97
N HIS A 197 14.17 17.75 -0.88
CA HIS A 197 14.28 18.74 -1.94
C HIS A 197 15.05 18.17 -3.14
N ILE A 198 14.32 17.64 -4.12
CA ILE A 198 14.87 17.15 -5.39
C ILE A 198 14.45 18.11 -6.50
N ASN A 199 15.26 19.13 -6.75
CA ASN A 199 14.94 20.13 -7.75
C ASN A 199 16.21 20.83 -8.28
N ARG A 200 16.04 21.71 -9.27
CA ARG A 200 17.14 22.43 -9.95
C ARG A 200 17.92 23.40 -9.04
N ASN A 201 17.38 23.75 -7.88
CA ASN A 201 17.98 24.79 -7.02
C ASN A 201 18.81 24.22 -5.88
N ILE A 202 18.92 22.90 -5.75
CA ILE A 202 19.80 22.28 -4.77
C ILE A 202 21.25 22.25 -5.27
N THR A 203 22.20 22.29 -4.34
CA THR A 203 23.63 22.36 -4.68
C THR A 203 24.15 21.16 -5.48
N SER A 204 23.50 20.01 -5.35
CA SER A 204 23.85 18.78 -6.07
C SER A 204 23.11 18.59 -7.39
N ALA A 205 22.27 19.54 -7.83
CA ALA A 205 21.40 19.36 -9.02
C ALA A 205 22.20 19.06 -10.30
N GLU A 206 23.28 19.80 -10.55
CA GLU A 206 24.14 19.59 -11.73
C GLU A 206 24.87 18.25 -11.69
N GLN A 207 25.15 17.71 -10.51
CA GLN A 207 25.82 16.43 -10.30
C GLN A 207 24.86 15.26 -10.09
N ALA A 208 23.54 15.45 -10.25
CA ALA A 208 22.54 14.42 -9.94
C ALA A 208 22.55 13.22 -10.90
N ALA A 209 23.06 13.38 -12.13
CA ALA A 209 22.99 12.34 -13.16
C ALA A 209 23.59 10.99 -12.75
N PRO A 210 24.73 10.88 -12.08
CA PRO A 210 25.25 9.59 -11.60
C PRO A 210 24.31 8.89 -10.61
N PHE A 211 23.70 9.64 -9.70
CA PHE A 211 22.73 9.11 -8.74
C PHE A 211 21.45 8.61 -9.43
N MET A 212 20.90 9.40 -10.33
CA MET A 212 19.71 8.99 -11.12
C MET A 212 19.99 7.75 -11.97
N ASN A 213 21.18 7.68 -12.59
CA ASN A 213 21.59 6.48 -13.32
C ASN A 213 21.77 5.27 -12.41
N TYR A 214 22.27 5.46 -11.19
CA TYR A 214 22.37 4.42 -10.19
C TYR A 214 20.99 3.85 -9.86
N LEU A 215 20.05 4.70 -9.47
CA LEU A 215 18.67 4.29 -9.16
C LEU A 215 17.99 3.58 -10.34
N SER A 216 18.13 4.12 -11.55
CA SER A 216 17.55 3.55 -12.76
C SER A 216 18.08 2.15 -13.07
N ARG A 217 19.39 1.93 -12.91
CA ARG A 217 20.01 0.62 -13.13
C ARG A 217 19.55 -0.40 -12.10
N HIS A 218 19.47 -0.02 -10.82
CA HIS A 218 18.96 -0.89 -9.76
C HIS A 218 17.50 -1.24 -10.01
N SER A 219 16.67 -0.25 -10.27
CA SER A 219 15.27 -0.46 -10.60
C SER A 219 15.11 -1.41 -11.80
N TYR A 220 15.87 -1.21 -12.86
CA TYR A 220 15.81 -2.11 -14.02
C TYR A 220 16.18 -3.55 -13.67
N MET A 221 17.28 -3.76 -12.93
CA MET A 221 17.74 -5.10 -12.54
C MET A 221 16.75 -5.78 -11.61
N LEU A 222 16.21 -5.06 -10.63
CA LEU A 222 15.26 -5.59 -9.65
C LEU A 222 13.86 -5.85 -10.22
N GLN A 223 13.55 -5.32 -11.41
CA GLN A 223 12.33 -5.63 -12.15
C GLN A 223 12.45 -6.89 -13.01
N GLN A 224 13.60 -7.56 -13.00
CA GLN A 224 13.82 -8.79 -13.75
C GLN A 224 13.58 -10.02 -12.87
N GLY A 225 12.95 -11.04 -13.44
CA GLY A 225 12.67 -12.28 -12.74
C GLY A 225 11.44 -12.21 -11.83
N LEU A 226 11.28 -13.25 -11.03
CA LEU A 226 10.20 -13.39 -10.06
C LEU A 226 10.81 -13.50 -8.66
N PHE A 227 10.20 -12.82 -7.71
CA PHE A 227 10.55 -12.98 -6.31
C PHE A 227 10.13 -14.36 -5.81
N VAL A 228 10.95 -14.94 -4.94
CA VAL A 228 10.68 -16.25 -4.31
C VAL A 228 10.72 -16.05 -2.80
N ALA A 229 9.56 -16.13 -2.17
CA ALA A 229 9.45 -16.15 -0.71
C ALA A 229 9.62 -17.58 -0.18
N ASP A 230 10.24 -17.70 0.98
CA ASP A 230 10.35 -18.98 1.70
C ASP A 230 9.12 -19.23 2.57
N LEU A 231 8.52 -18.17 3.07
CA LEU A 231 7.41 -18.19 4.04
C LEU A 231 6.26 -17.31 3.56
N VAL A 232 5.07 -17.66 4.02
CA VAL A 232 3.85 -16.86 3.76
C VAL A 232 3.13 -16.58 5.08
N TYR A 233 2.81 -15.32 5.33
CA TYR A 233 2.01 -14.89 6.46
C TYR A 233 0.59 -14.56 5.99
N LEU A 234 -0.38 -15.40 6.40
CA LEU A 234 -1.79 -15.13 6.13
C LEU A 234 -2.29 -14.01 7.03
N LEU A 235 -2.76 -12.93 6.43
CA LEU A 235 -3.48 -11.88 7.11
C LEU A 235 -4.90 -12.33 7.47
N ASN A 236 -5.52 -11.68 8.47
CA ASN A 236 -6.87 -12.04 8.90
C ASN A 236 -7.91 -11.79 7.80
N GLU A 237 -9.04 -12.47 7.86
CA GLU A 237 -10.17 -12.26 6.93
C GLU A 237 -11.07 -11.08 7.32
N GLY A 238 -10.98 -10.61 8.57
CA GLY A 238 -11.79 -9.51 9.08
C GLY A 238 -11.36 -8.17 8.48
N ALA A 239 -12.00 -7.11 8.93
CA ALA A 239 -11.58 -5.75 8.63
C ALA A 239 -11.47 -4.92 9.90
N PRO A 240 -10.40 -4.11 10.02
CA PRO A 240 -9.33 -3.94 9.04
C PRO A 240 -8.46 -5.20 8.88
N SER A 241 -8.03 -5.49 7.65
CA SER A 241 -7.02 -6.49 7.32
C SER A 241 -5.80 -5.77 6.78
N THR A 242 -4.91 -5.39 7.69
CA THR A 242 -3.70 -4.63 7.38
C THR A 242 -2.46 -5.47 7.64
N VAL A 243 -1.37 -5.12 6.96
CA VAL A 243 -0.05 -5.58 7.39
C VAL A 243 0.23 -5.09 8.82
N PRO A 244 1.10 -5.76 9.60
CA PRO A 244 1.32 -5.39 11.01
C PRO A 244 2.15 -4.11 11.15
N ILE A 245 1.61 -2.99 10.69
CA ILE A 245 2.22 -1.65 10.79
C ILE A 245 2.27 -1.13 12.23
N TRP A 246 1.40 -1.62 13.10
CA TRP A 246 1.36 -1.29 14.51
C TRP A 246 1.82 -2.47 15.36
N GLY A 247 2.62 -2.23 16.36
CA GLY A 247 3.03 -3.24 17.33
C GLY A 247 4.47 -3.74 17.18
N SER A 248 4.71 -4.97 17.62
CA SER A 248 6.07 -5.54 17.76
C SER A 248 6.58 -6.30 16.53
N GLY A 249 5.87 -6.23 15.39
CA GLY A 249 6.23 -6.98 14.18
C GLY A 249 5.51 -8.31 14.06
N LEU A 250 6.09 -9.20 13.23
CA LEU A 250 5.52 -10.51 12.94
C LEU A 250 5.64 -11.46 14.14
N SER A 251 4.59 -12.24 14.36
CA SER A 251 4.58 -13.31 15.35
C SER A 251 3.99 -14.59 14.74
N PRO A 252 4.78 -15.68 14.62
CA PRO A 252 6.22 -15.75 14.91
C PRO A 252 7.05 -14.90 13.94
N ALA A 253 8.21 -14.43 14.39
CA ALA A 253 9.16 -13.79 13.49
C ALA A 253 9.71 -14.79 12.46
N PRO A 254 10.03 -14.36 11.24
CA PRO A 254 10.67 -15.23 10.26
C PRO A 254 12.04 -15.69 10.81
N PRO A 255 12.43 -16.96 10.62
CA PRO A 255 13.77 -17.41 10.97
C PRO A 255 14.84 -16.61 10.21
N GLU A 256 16.02 -16.47 10.80
CA GLU A 256 17.14 -15.80 10.15
C GLU A 256 17.50 -16.48 8.81
N GLY A 257 17.68 -15.69 7.77
CA GLY A 257 18.04 -16.16 6.43
C GLY A 257 16.84 -16.57 5.55
N TYR A 258 15.61 -16.45 6.06
CA TYR A 258 14.39 -16.70 5.29
C TYR A 258 13.64 -15.40 4.99
N ASP A 259 13.09 -15.30 3.78
CA ASP A 259 12.26 -14.19 3.38
C ASP A 259 10.78 -14.58 3.29
N TYR A 260 9.89 -13.60 3.21
CA TYR A 260 8.46 -13.85 3.32
C TYR A 260 7.62 -12.90 2.45
N ASP A 261 6.40 -13.34 2.16
CA ASP A 261 5.32 -12.51 1.67
C ASP A 261 4.10 -12.57 2.59
N TYR A 262 3.27 -11.53 2.53
CA TYR A 262 1.92 -11.55 3.06
C TYR A 262 0.95 -12.12 2.03
N ILE A 263 -0.11 -12.75 2.51
CA ILE A 263 -1.22 -13.22 1.70
C ILE A 263 -2.54 -12.95 2.42
N ASN A 264 -3.58 -12.58 1.68
CA ASN A 264 -4.94 -12.49 2.19
C ASN A 264 -5.78 -13.70 1.75
N ALA A 265 -7.01 -13.80 2.25
CA ALA A 265 -7.92 -14.90 1.92
C ALA A 265 -8.23 -14.96 0.42
N ASP A 266 -8.39 -13.81 -0.25
CA ASP A 266 -8.64 -13.74 -1.69
C ASP A 266 -7.52 -14.44 -2.48
N ALA A 267 -6.27 -14.10 -2.21
CA ALA A 267 -5.15 -14.71 -2.91
C ALA A 267 -4.93 -16.18 -2.49
N LEU A 268 -5.18 -16.52 -1.23
CA LEU A 268 -5.09 -17.91 -0.76
C LEU A 268 -6.05 -18.82 -1.53
N LEU A 269 -7.27 -18.37 -1.78
CA LEU A 269 -8.30 -19.18 -2.45
C LEU A 269 -8.12 -19.23 -3.97
N ASP A 270 -7.66 -18.13 -4.58
CA ASP A 270 -7.62 -17.98 -6.03
C ASP A 270 -6.25 -18.28 -6.67
N ARG A 271 -5.16 -18.14 -5.93
CA ARG A 271 -3.80 -18.11 -6.49
C ARG A 271 -2.89 -19.21 -5.96
N VAL A 272 -3.16 -19.72 -4.77
CA VAL A 272 -2.29 -20.72 -4.15
C VAL A 272 -2.67 -22.11 -4.60
N SER A 273 -1.68 -22.88 -4.99
CA SER A 273 -1.81 -24.30 -5.27
C SER A 273 -0.63 -25.07 -4.69
N VAL A 274 -0.88 -26.28 -4.25
CA VAL A 274 0.17 -27.13 -3.68
C VAL A 274 0.82 -27.96 -4.79
N ALA A 275 2.14 -27.82 -4.94
CA ALA A 275 2.94 -28.64 -5.85
C ALA A 275 3.99 -29.42 -5.05
N GLY A 276 3.71 -30.69 -4.78
CA GLY A 276 4.53 -31.50 -3.87
C GLY A 276 4.41 -31.04 -2.42
N SER A 277 5.51 -30.55 -1.83
CA SER A 277 5.56 -30.00 -0.46
C SER A 277 5.66 -28.46 -0.44
N LYS A 278 5.43 -27.79 -1.56
CA LYS A 278 5.52 -26.33 -1.70
C LYS A 278 4.18 -25.73 -2.10
N LEU A 279 3.93 -24.52 -1.61
CA LEU A 279 2.83 -23.67 -2.05
C LEU A 279 3.16 -22.97 -3.35
#